data_3c69a387514040efdebae1d119da008a
#
_entry.id   3c69a387514040efdebae1d119da008a
#
_cell.length_a   1.000
_cell.length_b   1.000
_cell.length_c   1.000
_cell.angle_alpha   90.00
_cell.angle_beta   90.00
_cell.angle_gamma   90.00
#
_symmetry.space_group_name_H-M   'P 1'
#
loop_
_entity.id
_entity.type
_entity.pdbx_description
1 polymer ?
#
loop_
_entity_poly.entity_id
_entity_poly.type
_entity_poly.pdbx_seq_one_letter_code
_entity_poly.pdbx_strand_id
1 'polypeptide(L)'
;MNNSMDKFSNHVRNILHGFFLTIGTTIAEPSTILPLIVNYFGGSSLLVGFFAALLRGGAIVVQLFAAFQAQTYTYMLPYIRRVFFIRFLAWFFIGVSIILFGKESPKLTLFCIGLGLFIFSFSAGFGAIYFKDIIAKIFSPKFRGKTMAYRQFFSALGGLMSGALAAFILESFPAPQSYGYLFIVSSFIMAFGYLAFATVDEPAKTQTMKKENTFKEFLHNSFALLKSDRELQIQLTTFLLAYAYLISLPFIILDAKTKIDLDGIAIGSLITTQMVGAMLSNFLWGRLSGRGYNKLTANISISLYIVAIATAFIASTLQEYMFIFFIIGGAIDGNRIASGNLILALAPQEKRPVYIALQINIISFGLFFSLLGGFLLHFFNYNVLYTITLVMLFISLYFSTKLKEL
;
A
#
# COMPACT_ATOMS: atom_id res chain seq x y z
N MET A 1 29.96 -2.43 26.67
CA MET A 1 29.95 -1.81 25.32
C MET A 1 28.52 -1.41 25.02
N ASN A 2 28.16 -0.15 25.22
CA ASN A 2 26.83 0.36 24.83
C ASN A 2 26.77 0.35 23.32
N ASN A 3 26.01 -0.56 22.76
CA ASN A 3 25.73 -0.63 21.32
C ASN A 3 25.06 0.70 20.92
N SER A 4 25.77 1.55 20.18
CA SER A 4 25.20 2.76 19.58
C SER A 4 24.04 2.47 18.62
N MET A 5 23.90 1.22 18.20
CA MET A 5 22.75 0.61 17.54
C MET A 5 21.72 0.24 18.62
N ASP A 6 20.48 0.22 18.35
CA ASP A 6 19.37 -0.12 19.27
C ASP A 6 19.07 0.93 20.35
N LYS A 7 19.41 2.21 20.10
CA LYS A 7 19.03 3.29 21.01
C LYS A 7 17.52 3.33 21.21
N PHE A 8 17.07 3.42 22.47
CA PHE A 8 15.64 3.51 22.80
C PHE A 8 14.97 4.71 22.11
N SER A 9 15.64 5.84 21.97
CA SER A 9 15.14 7.01 21.26
C SER A 9 14.83 6.73 19.79
N ASN A 10 15.70 5.99 19.06
CA ASN A 10 15.47 5.58 17.67
C ASN A 10 14.28 4.61 17.55
N HIS A 11 14.13 3.72 18.55
CA HIS A 11 12.98 2.80 18.60
C HIS A 11 11.66 3.56 18.71
N VAL A 12 11.53 4.50 19.65
CA VAL A 12 10.35 5.33 19.83
C VAL A 12 10.07 6.17 18.57
N ARG A 13 11.09 6.81 17.99
CA ARG A 13 10.95 7.60 16.75
C ARG A 13 10.46 6.77 15.57
N ASN A 14 10.93 5.53 15.43
CA ASN A 14 10.46 4.61 14.40
C ASN A 14 8.98 4.23 14.60
N ILE A 15 8.53 3.99 15.84
CA ILE A 15 7.13 3.68 16.17
C ILE A 15 6.24 4.88 15.87
N LEU A 16 6.61 6.07 16.37
CA LEU A 16 5.85 7.31 16.13
C LEU A 16 5.71 7.61 14.63
N HIS A 17 6.78 7.43 13.86
CA HIS A 17 6.70 7.55 12.41
C HIS A 17 5.66 6.60 11.80
N GLY A 18 5.65 5.33 12.21
CA GLY A 18 4.67 4.35 11.72
C GLY A 18 3.24 4.72 12.09
N PHE A 19 3.02 5.08 13.34
CA PHE A 19 1.72 5.48 13.87
C PHE A 19 1.11 6.67 13.14
N PHE A 20 1.80 7.80 13.11
CA PHE A 20 1.30 9.02 12.47
C PHE A 20 1.23 8.91 10.94
N LEU A 21 2.17 8.22 10.30
CA LEU A 21 2.12 7.98 8.87
C LEU A 21 0.88 7.17 8.49
N THR A 22 0.53 6.14 9.27
CA THR A 22 -0.62 5.31 8.98
C THR A 22 -1.92 6.09 9.18
N ILE A 23 -2.06 6.88 10.24
CA ILE A 23 -3.23 7.75 10.42
C ILE A 23 -3.41 8.61 9.17
N GLY A 24 -2.39 9.38 8.79
CA GLY A 24 -2.50 10.32 7.69
C GLY A 24 -2.78 9.65 6.34
N THR A 25 -2.13 8.53 6.03
CA THR A 25 -2.35 7.85 4.74
C THR A 25 -3.69 7.12 4.67
N THR A 26 -4.24 6.65 5.81
CA THR A 26 -5.50 5.91 5.84
C THR A 26 -6.72 6.84 5.75
N ILE A 27 -6.62 8.09 6.23
CA ILE A 27 -7.70 9.09 6.09
C ILE A 27 -8.07 9.31 4.61
N ALA A 28 -7.10 9.30 3.71
CA ALA A 28 -7.32 9.45 2.26
C ALA A 28 -7.11 8.12 1.51
N GLU A 29 -7.60 7.03 2.08
CA GLU A 29 -7.45 5.68 1.54
C GLU A 29 -7.98 5.57 0.11
N PRO A 30 -7.16 5.04 -0.84
CA PRO A 30 -7.53 4.91 -2.25
C PRO A 30 -8.75 4.02 -2.51
N SER A 31 -9.11 3.16 -1.58
CA SER A 31 -10.24 2.24 -1.72
C SER A 31 -11.59 2.84 -1.30
N THR A 32 -11.57 3.95 -0.55
CA THR A 32 -12.80 4.57 -0.01
C THR A 32 -12.89 6.06 -0.33
N ILE A 33 -12.03 6.88 0.23
CA ILE A 33 -12.14 8.34 0.15
C ILE A 33 -11.79 8.87 -1.25
N LEU A 34 -10.69 8.41 -1.84
CA LEU A 34 -10.23 8.93 -3.13
C LEU A 34 -11.23 8.71 -4.29
N PRO A 35 -11.86 7.52 -4.44
CA PRO A 35 -12.90 7.31 -5.43
C PRO A 35 -14.10 8.25 -5.26
N LEU A 36 -14.54 8.49 -4.02
CA LEU A 36 -15.65 9.40 -3.73
C LEU A 36 -15.34 10.85 -4.11
N ILE A 37 -14.10 11.32 -3.82
CA ILE A 37 -13.64 12.66 -4.21
C ILE A 37 -13.64 12.81 -5.73
N VAL A 38 -13.04 11.85 -6.44
CA VAL A 38 -12.98 11.89 -7.91
C VAL A 38 -14.39 11.91 -8.52
N ASN A 39 -15.29 11.06 -7.99
CA ASN A 39 -16.68 11.03 -8.41
C ASN A 39 -17.43 12.34 -8.10
N TYR A 40 -17.20 12.95 -6.93
CA TYR A 40 -17.80 14.23 -6.55
C TYR A 40 -17.46 15.34 -7.55
N PHE A 41 -16.23 15.40 -8.03
CA PHE A 41 -15.79 16.37 -9.02
C PHE A 41 -16.11 15.98 -10.48
N GLY A 42 -16.95 14.95 -10.70
CA GLY A 42 -17.35 14.51 -12.02
C GLY A 42 -16.26 13.75 -12.80
N GLY A 43 -15.24 13.24 -12.11
CA GLY A 43 -14.21 12.41 -12.72
C GLY A 43 -14.77 11.05 -13.15
N SER A 44 -14.30 10.56 -14.31
CA SER A 44 -14.72 9.26 -14.85
C SER A 44 -14.14 8.10 -14.02
N SER A 45 -14.72 6.90 -14.20
CA SER A 45 -14.18 5.66 -13.61
C SER A 45 -12.74 5.39 -14.05
N LEU A 46 -12.36 5.77 -15.27
CA LEU A 46 -10.95 5.73 -15.73
C LEU A 46 -10.05 6.57 -14.84
N LEU A 47 -10.48 7.78 -14.46
CA LEU A 47 -9.69 8.67 -13.60
C LEU A 47 -9.60 8.13 -12.17
N VAL A 48 -10.66 7.51 -11.65
CA VAL A 48 -10.65 6.80 -10.35
C VAL A 48 -9.59 5.70 -10.37
N GLY A 49 -9.63 4.84 -11.39
CA GLY A 49 -8.67 3.75 -11.55
C GLY A 49 -7.23 4.25 -11.71
N PHE A 50 -7.04 5.33 -12.48
CA PHE A 50 -5.74 5.97 -12.67
C PHE A 50 -5.18 6.55 -11.37
N PHE A 51 -5.96 7.28 -10.59
CA PHE A 51 -5.52 7.85 -9.32
C PHE A 51 -5.21 6.78 -8.27
N ALA A 52 -6.02 5.71 -8.21
CA ALA A 52 -5.76 4.57 -7.34
C ALA A 52 -4.46 3.83 -7.73
N ALA A 53 -4.24 3.63 -9.04
CA ALA A 53 -3.00 3.05 -9.56
C ALA A 53 -1.79 3.96 -9.29
N LEU A 54 -1.93 5.26 -9.51
CA LEU A 54 -0.88 6.25 -9.31
C LEU A 54 -0.41 6.30 -7.86
N LEU A 55 -1.35 6.36 -6.92
CA LEU A 55 -1.03 6.44 -5.49
C LEU A 55 -0.32 5.18 -4.97
N ARG A 56 -0.68 4.00 -5.45
CA ARG A 56 -0.08 2.72 -5.03
C ARG A 56 1.15 2.34 -5.85
N GLY A 57 1.11 2.56 -7.17
CA GLY A 57 2.12 2.08 -8.11
C GLY A 57 3.20 3.10 -8.47
N GLY A 58 2.95 4.40 -8.31
CA GLY A 58 3.88 5.45 -8.72
C GLY A 58 5.27 5.36 -8.08
N ALA A 59 5.34 4.84 -6.85
CA ALA A 59 6.60 4.64 -6.14
C ALA A 59 7.52 3.61 -6.81
N ILE A 60 6.96 2.61 -7.49
CA ILE A 60 7.72 1.46 -8.02
C ILE A 60 8.62 1.89 -9.16
N VAL A 61 8.13 2.77 -10.03
CA VAL A 61 8.85 3.26 -11.21
C VAL A 61 10.22 3.85 -10.83
N VAL A 62 10.33 4.40 -9.63
CA VAL A 62 11.53 5.12 -9.17
C VAL A 62 12.41 4.31 -8.25
N GLN A 63 11.90 3.23 -7.64
CA GLN A 63 12.64 2.49 -6.61
C GLN A 63 13.97 1.94 -7.10
N LEU A 64 14.03 1.41 -8.33
CA LEU A 64 15.27 0.89 -8.91
C LEU A 64 16.30 2.01 -9.11
N PHE A 65 15.85 3.17 -9.61
CA PHE A 65 16.70 4.34 -9.78
C PHE A 65 17.18 4.89 -8.43
N ALA A 66 16.30 4.97 -7.43
CA ALA A 66 16.64 5.38 -6.08
C ALA A 66 17.67 4.44 -5.42
N ALA A 67 17.50 3.13 -5.59
CA ALA A 67 18.43 2.12 -5.10
C ALA A 67 19.83 2.27 -5.75
N PHE A 68 19.86 2.48 -7.06
CA PHE A 68 21.10 2.68 -7.80
C PHE A 68 21.85 3.96 -7.34
N GLN A 69 21.13 5.07 -7.12
CA GLN A 69 21.76 6.28 -6.59
C GLN A 69 22.24 6.13 -5.14
N ALA A 70 21.45 5.43 -4.32
CA ALA A 70 21.73 5.28 -2.90
C ALA A 70 23.00 4.46 -2.58
N GLN A 71 23.54 3.71 -3.53
CA GLN A 71 24.75 2.89 -3.33
C GLN A 71 25.95 3.71 -2.84
N THR A 72 26.07 4.95 -3.30
CA THR A 72 27.22 5.84 -3.00
C THR A 72 27.00 6.74 -1.80
N TYR A 73 25.82 6.76 -1.18
CA TYR A 73 25.51 7.66 -0.09
C TYR A 73 25.99 7.12 1.25
N THR A 74 26.76 7.92 1.98
CA THR A 74 27.22 7.63 3.35
C THR A 74 26.07 7.77 4.36
N TYR A 75 25.26 8.81 4.20
CA TYR A 75 24.08 9.11 5.01
C TYR A 75 22.84 9.21 4.14
N MET A 76 21.75 8.57 4.56
CA MET A 76 20.44 8.64 3.89
C MET A 76 19.53 9.70 4.52
N LEU A 77 19.78 10.08 5.77
CA LEU A 77 18.94 10.99 6.55
C LEU A 77 18.71 12.35 5.88
N PRO A 78 19.70 13.03 5.26
CA PRO A 78 19.46 14.29 4.57
C PRO A 78 18.48 14.15 3.38
N TYR A 79 18.54 13.02 2.69
CA TYR A 79 17.70 12.75 1.52
C TYR A 79 16.27 12.37 1.91
N ILE A 80 16.08 11.53 2.95
CA ILE A 80 14.75 11.18 3.43
C ILE A 80 14.02 12.39 4.02
N ARG A 81 14.74 13.33 4.66
CA ARG A 81 14.16 14.60 5.13
C ARG A 81 13.54 15.40 3.98
N ARG A 82 14.24 15.49 2.83
CA ARG A 82 13.71 16.15 1.63
C ARG A 82 12.47 15.42 1.10
N VAL A 83 12.51 14.10 1.05
CA VAL A 83 11.35 13.27 0.65
C VAL A 83 10.16 13.53 1.56
N PHE A 84 10.34 13.56 2.89
CA PHE A 84 9.28 13.83 3.85
C PHE A 84 8.66 15.21 3.65
N PHE A 85 9.48 16.22 3.42
CA PHE A 85 9.02 17.57 3.14
C PHE A 85 8.21 17.64 1.83
N ILE A 86 8.70 17.02 0.76
CA ILE A 86 7.99 16.96 -0.54
C ILE A 86 6.64 16.25 -0.37
N ARG A 87 6.59 15.15 0.38
CA ARG A 87 5.35 14.41 0.63
C ARG A 87 4.35 15.20 1.46
N PHE A 88 4.82 15.91 2.48
CA PHE A 88 3.98 16.84 3.24
C PHE A 88 3.37 17.90 2.33
N LEU A 89 4.21 18.58 1.54
CA LEU A 89 3.75 19.63 0.62
C LEU A 89 2.79 19.11 -0.43
N ALA A 90 3.03 17.92 -1.00
CA ALA A 90 2.15 17.33 -2.00
C ALA A 90 0.75 17.04 -1.43
N TRP A 91 0.68 16.49 -0.22
CA TRP A 91 -0.59 16.18 0.44
C TRP A 91 -1.34 17.44 0.88
N PHE A 92 -0.61 18.39 1.44
CA PHE A 92 -1.14 19.72 1.80
C PHE A 92 -1.65 20.48 0.56
N PHE A 93 -0.89 20.43 -0.55
CA PHE A 93 -1.28 21.03 -1.83
C PHE A 93 -2.61 20.47 -2.36
N ILE A 94 -2.82 19.14 -2.28
CA ILE A 94 -4.11 18.55 -2.66
C ILE A 94 -5.25 19.18 -1.85
N GLY A 95 -5.11 19.23 -0.53
CA GLY A 95 -6.14 19.76 0.34
C GLY A 95 -6.46 21.24 0.07
N VAL A 96 -5.42 22.06 -0.05
CA VAL A 96 -5.58 23.50 -0.38
C VAL A 96 -6.22 23.68 -1.76
N SER A 97 -5.82 22.89 -2.76
CA SER A 97 -6.41 22.96 -4.11
C SER A 97 -7.90 22.63 -4.10
N ILE A 98 -8.32 21.63 -3.31
CA ILE A 98 -9.75 21.30 -3.15
C ILE A 98 -10.52 22.45 -2.53
N ILE A 99 -9.98 23.12 -1.52
CA ILE A 99 -10.65 24.25 -0.86
C ILE A 99 -10.76 25.46 -1.80
N LEU A 100 -9.69 25.78 -2.53
CA LEU A 100 -9.64 26.96 -3.37
C LEU A 100 -10.43 26.79 -4.68
N PHE A 101 -10.31 25.64 -5.33
CA PHE A 101 -10.84 25.43 -6.69
C PHE A 101 -12.06 24.50 -6.74
N GLY A 102 -12.36 23.77 -5.66
CA GLY A 102 -13.35 22.69 -5.67
C GLY A 102 -14.76 23.11 -6.06
N LYS A 103 -15.17 24.33 -5.71
CA LYS A 103 -16.50 24.86 -6.06
C LYS A 103 -16.58 25.38 -7.50
N GLU A 104 -15.53 26.06 -7.96
CA GLU A 104 -15.56 26.83 -9.20
C GLU A 104 -14.96 26.09 -10.39
N SER A 105 -13.97 25.24 -10.14
CA SER A 105 -13.17 24.60 -11.19
C SER A 105 -12.90 23.12 -10.91
N PRO A 106 -13.92 22.23 -11.01
CA PRO A 106 -13.76 20.79 -10.72
C PRO A 106 -12.63 20.12 -11.54
N LYS A 107 -12.50 20.48 -12.82
CA LYS A 107 -11.44 19.92 -13.70
C LYS A 107 -10.03 20.31 -13.24
N LEU A 108 -9.84 21.59 -12.84
CA LEU A 108 -8.58 22.05 -12.28
C LEU A 108 -8.27 21.36 -10.96
N THR A 109 -9.29 21.19 -10.12
CA THR A 109 -9.17 20.44 -8.86
C THR A 109 -8.70 19.00 -9.09
N LEU A 110 -9.29 18.28 -10.03
CA LEU A 110 -8.88 16.92 -10.40
C LEU A 110 -7.44 16.88 -10.92
N PHE A 111 -7.04 17.86 -11.74
CA PHE A 111 -5.65 17.96 -12.19
C PHE A 111 -4.68 18.17 -11.03
N CYS A 112 -5.00 19.08 -10.09
CA CYS A 112 -4.17 19.33 -8.90
C CYS A 112 -4.09 18.11 -8.00
N ILE A 113 -5.19 17.37 -7.82
CA ILE A 113 -5.20 16.09 -7.07
C ILE A 113 -4.24 15.09 -7.76
N GLY A 114 -4.37 14.90 -9.07
CA GLY A 114 -3.50 13.99 -9.84
C GLY A 114 -2.03 14.36 -9.73
N LEU A 115 -1.69 15.65 -9.86
CA LEU A 115 -0.33 16.13 -9.69
C LEU A 115 0.21 15.89 -8.27
N GLY A 116 -0.59 16.20 -7.26
CA GLY A 116 -0.22 15.96 -5.87
C GLY A 116 -0.02 14.47 -5.55
N LEU A 117 -0.90 13.59 -6.04
CA LEU A 117 -0.77 12.15 -5.91
C LEU A 117 0.50 11.63 -6.61
N PHE A 118 0.80 12.14 -7.80
CA PHE A 118 2.03 11.79 -8.53
C PHE A 118 3.27 12.16 -7.71
N ILE A 119 3.38 13.39 -7.25
CA ILE A 119 4.52 13.86 -6.45
C ILE A 119 4.65 13.06 -5.16
N PHE A 120 3.53 12.81 -4.47
CA PHE A 120 3.49 12.05 -3.22
C PHE A 120 3.95 10.60 -3.41
N SER A 121 3.42 9.91 -4.44
CA SER A 121 3.74 8.52 -4.71
C SER A 121 5.16 8.35 -5.26
N PHE A 122 5.54 9.18 -6.24
CA PHE A 122 6.86 9.16 -6.83
C PHE A 122 7.96 9.37 -5.77
N SER A 123 7.80 10.37 -4.90
CA SER A 123 8.75 10.62 -3.80
C SER A 123 8.81 9.48 -2.79
N ALA A 124 7.71 8.73 -2.59
CA ALA A 124 7.68 7.56 -1.73
C ALA A 124 8.62 6.44 -2.19
N GLY A 125 8.85 6.33 -3.50
CA GLY A 125 9.81 5.35 -4.06
C GLY A 125 11.23 5.57 -3.57
N PHE A 126 11.70 6.81 -3.55
CA PHE A 126 12.98 7.18 -2.93
C PHE A 126 12.97 6.94 -1.43
N GLY A 127 11.90 7.39 -0.75
CA GLY A 127 11.77 7.26 0.70
C GLY A 127 11.82 5.81 1.19
N ALA A 128 11.25 4.88 0.43
CA ALA A 128 11.25 3.46 0.78
C ALA A 128 12.67 2.87 0.83
N ILE A 129 13.54 3.26 -0.09
CA ILE A 129 14.94 2.81 -0.13
C ILE A 129 15.73 3.43 1.02
N TYR A 130 15.63 4.75 1.20
CA TYR A 130 16.36 5.46 2.26
C TYR A 130 15.91 4.99 3.65
N PHE A 131 14.60 4.79 3.86
CA PHE A 131 14.07 4.27 5.12
C PHE A 131 14.64 2.90 5.47
N LYS A 132 14.65 1.96 4.50
CA LYS A 132 15.17 0.60 4.72
C LYS A 132 16.67 0.62 5.08
N ASP A 133 17.47 1.45 4.42
CA ASP A 133 18.90 1.57 4.70
C ASP A 133 19.15 2.16 6.10
N ILE A 134 18.41 3.24 6.48
CA ILE A 134 18.52 3.84 7.82
C ILE A 134 18.16 2.80 8.89
N ILE A 135 17.02 2.10 8.76
CA ILE A 135 16.58 1.05 9.69
C ILE A 135 17.66 -0.04 9.83
N ALA A 136 18.31 -0.39 8.72
CA ALA A 136 19.38 -1.37 8.72
C ALA A 136 20.64 -0.91 9.49
N LYS A 137 20.92 0.40 9.51
CA LYS A 137 22.06 0.99 10.21
C LYS A 137 21.80 1.25 11.69
N ILE A 138 20.59 1.70 12.04
CA ILE A 138 20.27 2.12 13.42
C ILE A 138 19.84 0.98 14.33
N PHE A 139 19.49 -0.21 13.77
CA PHE A 139 19.06 -1.36 14.55
C PHE A 139 19.84 -2.61 14.19
N SER A 140 20.27 -3.34 15.21
CA SER A 140 20.89 -4.66 15.07
C SER A 140 19.89 -5.67 14.42
N PRO A 141 20.37 -6.69 13.71
CA PRO A 141 19.49 -7.69 13.08
C PRO A 141 18.46 -8.31 14.03
N LYS A 142 18.89 -8.60 15.29
CA LYS A 142 18.01 -9.17 16.32
C LYS A 142 16.93 -8.19 16.79
N PHE A 143 17.27 -6.91 16.97
CA PHE A 143 16.36 -5.89 17.47
C PHE A 143 15.45 -5.33 16.36
N ARG A 144 15.90 -5.39 15.10
CA ARG A 144 15.14 -4.88 13.95
C ARG A 144 13.75 -5.53 13.82
N GLY A 145 13.67 -6.85 13.97
CA GLY A 145 12.37 -7.55 13.98
C GLY A 145 11.45 -7.04 15.08
N LYS A 146 11.97 -6.88 16.28
CA LYS A 146 11.21 -6.39 17.45
C LYS A 146 10.69 -4.97 17.21
N THR A 147 11.54 -4.03 16.79
CA THR A 147 11.12 -2.62 16.56
C THR A 147 10.09 -2.51 15.43
N MET A 148 10.23 -3.33 14.37
CA MET A 148 9.24 -3.35 13.27
C MET A 148 7.91 -3.94 13.69
N ALA A 149 7.89 -4.94 14.57
CA ALA A 149 6.66 -5.48 15.14
C ALA A 149 5.91 -4.44 15.99
N TYR A 150 6.60 -3.73 16.87
CA TYR A 150 6.00 -2.62 17.64
C TYR A 150 5.49 -1.50 16.71
N ARG A 151 6.29 -1.12 15.70
CA ARG A 151 5.86 -0.16 14.69
C ARG A 151 4.56 -0.60 14.04
N GLN A 152 4.45 -1.85 13.60
CA GLN A 152 3.25 -2.38 12.93
C GLN A 152 2.04 -2.39 13.86
N PHE A 153 2.22 -2.77 15.13
CA PHE A 153 1.16 -2.76 16.14
C PHE A 153 0.60 -1.34 16.35
N PHE A 154 1.46 -0.36 16.59
CA PHE A 154 1.02 1.03 16.77
C PHE A 154 0.46 1.64 15.48
N SER A 155 0.99 1.26 14.31
CA SER A 155 0.41 1.63 13.02
C SER A 155 -1.02 1.13 12.85
N ALA A 156 -1.31 -0.11 13.27
CA ALA A 156 -2.67 -0.65 13.23
C ALA A 156 -3.63 0.13 14.14
N LEU A 157 -3.19 0.51 15.35
CA LEU A 157 -3.98 1.39 16.23
C LEU A 157 -4.25 2.75 15.57
N GLY A 158 -3.23 3.34 14.92
CA GLY A 158 -3.39 4.57 14.16
C GLY A 158 -4.41 4.43 13.01
N GLY A 159 -4.36 3.31 12.31
CA GLY A 159 -5.33 2.98 11.25
C GLY A 159 -6.78 2.94 11.76
N LEU A 160 -7.03 2.38 12.94
CA LEU A 160 -8.35 2.37 13.57
C LEU A 160 -8.86 3.80 13.87
N MET A 161 -7.99 4.67 14.37
CA MET A 161 -8.34 6.06 14.65
C MET A 161 -8.67 6.87 13.39
N SER A 162 -8.13 6.46 12.24
CA SER A 162 -8.31 7.16 10.97
C SER A 162 -9.77 7.18 10.50
N GLY A 163 -10.50 6.08 10.68
CA GLY A 163 -11.91 5.99 10.31
C GLY A 163 -12.77 6.95 11.11
N ALA A 164 -12.57 7.01 12.44
CA ALA A 164 -13.28 7.95 13.30
C ALA A 164 -12.97 9.43 12.95
N LEU A 165 -11.70 9.73 12.67
CA LEU A 165 -11.28 11.07 12.27
C LEU A 165 -11.85 11.46 10.90
N ALA A 166 -11.86 10.53 9.95
CA ALA A 166 -12.48 10.75 8.64
C ALA A 166 -13.99 11.01 8.77
N ALA A 167 -14.71 10.19 9.56
CA ALA A 167 -16.12 10.39 9.85
C ALA A 167 -16.38 11.78 10.44
N PHE A 168 -15.62 12.17 11.48
CA PHE A 168 -15.77 13.46 12.14
C PHE A 168 -15.59 14.64 11.16
N ILE A 169 -14.58 14.60 10.30
CA ILE A 169 -14.35 15.69 9.32
C ILE A 169 -15.46 15.73 8.27
N LEU A 170 -15.89 14.56 7.77
CA LEU A 170 -16.92 14.48 6.74
C LEU A 170 -18.29 14.93 7.24
N GLU A 171 -18.62 14.69 8.52
CA GLU A 171 -19.86 15.14 9.14
C GLU A 171 -19.82 16.63 9.54
N SER A 172 -18.65 17.13 9.96
CA SER A 172 -18.52 18.49 10.49
C SER A 172 -18.50 19.56 9.40
N PHE A 173 -18.13 19.22 8.18
CA PHE A 173 -17.95 20.17 7.09
C PHE A 173 -18.63 19.70 5.79
N PRO A 174 -19.28 20.62 5.05
CA PRO A 174 -19.88 20.26 3.76
C PRO A 174 -18.80 19.99 2.70
N ALA A 175 -19.14 19.15 1.70
CA ALA A 175 -18.30 18.97 0.52
C ALA A 175 -18.33 20.25 -0.34
N PRO A 176 -17.22 20.63 -1.00
CA PRO A 176 -15.95 19.93 -1.09
C PRO A 176 -14.97 20.24 0.05
N GLN A 177 -15.29 21.15 0.97
CA GLN A 177 -14.38 21.57 2.04
C GLN A 177 -13.95 20.41 2.93
N SER A 178 -14.88 19.50 3.27
CA SER A 178 -14.56 18.30 4.05
C SER A 178 -13.43 17.49 3.43
N TYR A 179 -13.46 17.30 2.12
CA TYR A 179 -12.39 16.59 1.39
C TYR A 179 -11.05 17.33 1.46
N GLY A 180 -11.07 18.66 1.34
CA GLY A 180 -9.87 19.48 1.52
C GLY A 180 -9.28 19.35 2.92
N TYR A 181 -10.12 19.40 3.95
CA TYR A 181 -9.68 19.25 5.34
C TYR A 181 -9.13 17.85 5.64
N LEU A 182 -9.67 16.78 5.03
CA LEU A 182 -9.09 15.45 5.16
C LEU A 182 -7.60 15.44 4.75
N PHE A 183 -7.26 16.02 3.61
CA PHE A 183 -5.87 16.10 3.14
C PHE A 183 -5.00 17.03 3.98
N ILE A 184 -5.51 18.19 4.39
CA ILE A 184 -4.75 19.15 5.22
C ILE A 184 -4.46 18.53 6.58
N VAL A 185 -5.48 18.04 7.29
CA VAL A 185 -5.32 17.44 8.62
C VAL A 185 -4.39 16.23 8.54
N SER A 186 -4.58 15.36 7.56
CA SER A 186 -3.70 14.20 7.37
C SER A 186 -2.26 14.59 7.06
N SER A 187 -2.02 15.68 6.32
CA SER A 187 -0.66 16.16 6.04
C SER A 187 0.07 16.59 7.32
N PHE A 188 -0.60 17.33 8.21
CA PHE A 188 -0.03 17.69 9.50
C PHE A 188 0.20 16.49 10.42
N ILE A 189 -0.75 15.55 10.45
CA ILE A 189 -0.57 14.30 11.20
C ILE A 189 0.66 13.53 10.71
N MET A 190 0.80 13.36 9.39
CA MET A 190 2.01 12.73 8.81
C MET A 190 3.28 13.50 9.14
N ALA A 191 3.23 14.84 9.19
CA ALA A 191 4.38 15.67 9.51
C ALA A 191 4.96 15.33 10.90
N PHE A 192 4.13 15.06 11.91
CA PHE A 192 4.63 14.58 13.22
C PHE A 192 5.43 13.28 13.09
N GLY A 193 4.94 12.33 12.30
CA GLY A 193 5.69 11.10 12.03
C GLY A 193 6.99 11.35 11.27
N TYR A 194 6.96 12.20 10.25
CA TYR A 194 8.14 12.58 9.49
C TYR A 194 9.18 13.29 10.36
N LEU A 195 8.77 14.23 11.21
CA LEU A 195 9.65 14.91 12.15
C LEU A 195 10.27 13.94 13.15
N ALA A 196 9.47 13.02 13.71
CA ALA A 196 9.98 12.00 14.60
C ALA A 196 11.12 11.18 13.95
N PHE A 197 10.92 10.69 12.72
CA PHE A 197 11.95 9.90 12.03
C PHE A 197 13.11 10.76 11.50
N ALA A 198 12.87 12.01 11.14
CA ALA A 198 13.90 12.94 10.68
C ALA A 198 14.97 13.26 11.74
N THR A 199 14.72 12.91 13.01
CA THR A 199 15.62 13.14 14.14
C THR A 199 16.35 11.88 14.61
N VAL A 200 16.24 10.74 13.90
CA VAL A 200 16.98 9.51 14.25
C VAL A 200 18.49 9.72 14.16
N ASP A 201 19.22 9.00 15.00
CA ASP A 201 20.70 9.03 15.00
C ASP A 201 21.21 8.00 13.99
N GLU A 202 21.48 8.43 12.76
CA GLU A 202 22.01 7.58 11.71
C GLU A 202 23.54 7.50 11.79
N PRO A 203 24.14 6.31 11.97
CA PRO A 203 25.60 6.14 11.88
C PRO A 203 26.07 6.21 10.42
N ALA A 204 27.34 6.62 10.23
CA ALA A 204 27.97 6.59 8.91
C ALA A 204 28.02 5.15 8.37
N LYS A 205 27.86 4.98 7.06
CA LYS A 205 28.06 3.69 6.39
C LYS A 205 29.55 3.36 6.36
N THR A 206 29.92 2.20 6.89
CA THR A 206 31.32 1.77 7.00
C THR A 206 31.95 1.39 5.65
N GLN A 207 31.13 0.96 4.68
CA GLN A 207 31.55 0.65 3.31
C GLN A 207 30.48 1.12 2.34
N THR A 208 30.87 1.96 1.36
CA THR A 208 30.06 2.28 0.20
C THR A 208 30.39 1.26 -0.90
N MET A 209 29.39 0.66 -1.52
CA MET A 209 29.62 -0.24 -2.64
C MET A 209 30.16 0.54 -3.86
N LYS A 210 31.11 -0.04 -4.61
CA LYS A 210 31.39 0.41 -5.97
C LYS A 210 30.09 0.24 -6.79
N LYS A 211 29.75 1.28 -7.56
CA LYS A 211 28.59 1.29 -8.44
C LYS A 211 28.70 0.13 -9.44
N GLU A 212 27.71 -0.77 -9.49
CA GLU A 212 27.67 -1.85 -10.48
C GLU A 212 27.69 -1.28 -11.90
N ASN A 213 28.45 -1.97 -12.78
CA ASN A 213 28.79 -1.38 -14.09
C ASN A 213 27.62 -1.38 -15.08
N THR A 214 26.58 -2.26 -14.96
CA THR A 214 25.50 -2.24 -15.96
C THR A 214 24.17 -2.82 -15.41
N PHE A 215 23.14 -1.99 -15.37
CA PHE A 215 21.76 -2.38 -15.10
C PHE A 215 21.19 -3.36 -16.16
N LYS A 216 21.70 -3.29 -17.39
CA LYS A 216 21.28 -4.15 -18.51
C LYS A 216 21.64 -5.63 -18.29
N GLU A 217 22.82 -5.91 -17.76
CA GLU A 217 23.27 -7.27 -17.46
C GLU A 217 22.47 -7.92 -16.32
N PHE A 218 22.18 -7.15 -15.28
CA PHE A 218 21.29 -7.56 -14.18
C PHE A 218 19.91 -7.98 -14.71
N LEU A 219 19.31 -7.18 -15.60
CA LEU A 219 18.02 -7.49 -16.20
C LEU A 219 18.07 -8.75 -17.04
N HIS A 220 19.11 -8.92 -17.88
CA HIS A 220 19.27 -10.09 -18.74
C HIS A 220 19.35 -11.38 -17.91
N ASN A 221 20.17 -11.39 -16.88
CA ASN A 221 20.35 -12.55 -15.98
C ASN A 221 19.06 -12.86 -15.19
N SER A 222 18.32 -11.83 -14.79
CA SER A 222 17.03 -11.98 -14.12
C SER A 222 15.97 -12.59 -15.02
N PHE A 223 15.89 -12.19 -16.29
CA PHE A 223 14.97 -12.80 -17.27
C PHE A 223 15.34 -14.24 -17.63
N ALA A 224 16.64 -14.56 -17.72
CA ALA A 224 17.08 -15.93 -17.95
C ALA A 224 16.66 -16.85 -16.78
N LEU A 225 16.81 -16.37 -15.54
CA LEU A 225 16.36 -17.09 -14.34
C LEU A 225 14.85 -17.30 -14.35
N LEU A 226 14.08 -16.26 -14.67
CA LEU A 226 12.62 -16.36 -14.76
C LEU A 226 12.16 -17.43 -15.75
N LYS A 227 12.85 -17.58 -16.89
CA LYS A 227 12.51 -18.60 -17.89
C LYS A 227 12.87 -20.02 -17.46
N SER A 228 13.90 -20.19 -16.65
CA SER A 228 14.42 -21.52 -16.26
C SER A 228 13.75 -22.10 -15.00
N ASP A 229 13.18 -21.26 -14.13
CA ASP A 229 12.63 -21.70 -12.84
C ASP A 229 11.09 -21.69 -12.86
N ARG A 230 10.50 -22.89 -13.01
CA ARG A 230 9.05 -23.10 -13.05
C ARG A 230 8.35 -22.77 -11.74
N GLU A 231 8.98 -23.05 -10.61
CA GLU A 231 8.40 -22.77 -9.28
C GLU A 231 8.31 -21.25 -9.05
N LEU A 232 9.35 -20.54 -9.47
CA LEU A 232 9.33 -19.07 -9.45
C LEU A 232 8.21 -18.52 -10.34
N GLN A 233 8.02 -19.08 -11.56
CA GLN A 233 6.93 -18.66 -12.45
C GLN A 233 5.55 -18.87 -11.80
N ILE A 234 5.32 -20.04 -11.18
CA ILE A 234 4.06 -20.35 -10.48
C ILE A 234 3.82 -19.35 -9.37
N GLN A 235 4.83 -19.08 -8.55
CA GLN A 235 4.73 -18.15 -7.44
C GLN A 235 4.45 -16.73 -7.91
N LEU A 236 5.17 -16.22 -8.91
CA LEU A 236 4.98 -14.88 -9.44
C LEU A 236 3.58 -14.73 -10.08
N THR A 237 3.14 -15.74 -10.84
CA THR A 237 1.79 -15.75 -11.43
C THR A 237 0.71 -15.75 -10.36
N THR A 238 0.85 -16.59 -9.32
CA THR A 238 -0.09 -16.63 -8.20
C THR A 238 -0.27 -15.25 -7.57
N PHE A 239 0.84 -14.63 -7.16
CA PHE A 239 0.75 -13.39 -6.42
C PHE A 239 0.48 -12.16 -7.30
N LEU A 240 0.89 -12.16 -8.56
CA LEU A 240 0.48 -11.13 -9.52
C LEU A 240 -1.05 -11.16 -9.70
N LEU A 241 -1.62 -12.36 -9.98
CA LEU A 241 -3.06 -12.50 -10.15
C LEU A 241 -3.85 -12.30 -8.86
N ALA A 242 -3.26 -12.56 -7.68
CA ALA A 242 -3.89 -12.23 -6.41
C ALA A 242 -4.16 -10.73 -6.26
N TYR A 243 -3.35 -9.85 -6.90
CA TYR A 243 -3.62 -8.41 -6.94
C TYR A 243 -4.85 -8.02 -7.78
N ALA A 244 -5.50 -8.98 -8.44
CA ALA A 244 -6.74 -8.72 -9.20
C ALA A 244 -7.86 -8.12 -8.33
N TYR A 245 -7.85 -8.30 -7.00
CA TYR A 245 -8.79 -7.61 -6.12
C TYR A 245 -8.76 -6.07 -6.29
N LEU A 246 -7.62 -5.51 -6.74
CA LEU A 246 -7.47 -4.08 -7.01
C LEU A 246 -8.26 -3.62 -8.25
N ILE A 247 -8.66 -4.54 -9.14
CA ILE A 247 -9.56 -4.20 -10.26
C ILE A 247 -10.88 -3.66 -9.70
N SER A 248 -11.42 -4.30 -8.67
CA SER A 248 -12.72 -3.95 -8.08
C SER A 248 -12.63 -3.03 -6.87
N LEU A 249 -11.60 -3.11 -6.05
CA LEU A 249 -11.54 -2.47 -4.74
C LEU A 249 -11.88 -0.97 -4.75
N PRO A 250 -11.32 -0.11 -5.66
CA PRO A 250 -11.64 1.32 -5.66
C PRO A 250 -13.08 1.62 -6.10
N PHE A 251 -13.77 0.64 -6.70
CA PHE A 251 -15.11 0.80 -7.26
C PHE A 251 -16.21 0.23 -6.36
N ILE A 252 -15.87 -0.61 -5.37
CA ILE A 252 -16.83 -1.15 -4.39
C ILE A 252 -17.51 -0.02 -3.61
N ILE A 253 -16.79 1.04 -3.23
CA ILE A 253 -17.38 2.19 -2.54
C ILE A 253 -18.30 3.02 -3.47
N LEU A 254 -18.00 3.08 -4.76
CA LEU A 254 -18.86 3.75 -5.75
C LEU A 254 -20.11 2.93 -6.03
N ASP A 255 -20.02 1.61 -6.05
CA ASP A 255 -21.18 0.71 -6.11
C ASP A 255 -22.06 0.87 -4.86
N ALA A 256 -21.46 0.89 -3.68
CA ALA A 256 -22.15 1.16 -2.41
C ALA A 256 -22.93 2.49 -2.46
N LYS A 257 -22.30 3.56 -2.96
CA LYS A 257 -22.94 4.88 -3.09
C LYS A 257 -24.20 4.87 -3.97
N THR A 258 -24.32 3.93 -4.90
CA THR A 258 -25.52 3.80 -5.74
C THR A 258 -26.66 3.06 -5.04
N LYS A 259 -26.39 2.33 -3.96
CA LYS A 259 -27.31 1.41 -3.31
C LYS A 259 -27.69 1.81 -1.89
N ILE A 260 -26.79 2.53 -1.20
CA ILE A 260 -26.98 2.98 0.18
C ILE A 260 -26.61 4.45 0.33
N ASP A 261 -27.17 5.10 1.35
CA ASP A 261 -26.72 6.44 1.73
C ASP A 261 -25.36 6.36 2.43
N LEU A 262 -24.35 7.05 1.87
CA LEU A 262 -22.98 7.07 2.36
C LEU A 262 -22.70 8.43 3.01
N ASP A 263 -23.15 8.60 4.24
CA ASP A 263 -22.72 9.69 5.11
C ASP A 263 -21.29 9.50 5.62
N GLY A 264 -20.78 10.48 6.35
CA GLY A 264 -19.40 10.42 6.89
C GLY A 264 -19.22 9.28 7.89
N ILE A 265 -20.26 8.95 8.68
CA ILE A 265 -20.23 7.84 9.65
C ILE A 265 -20.12 6.51 8.91
N ALA A 266 -20.91 6.31 7.85
CA ALA A 266 -20.83 5.09 7.03
C ALA A 266 -19.44 4.93 6.40
N ILE A 267 -18.89 5.99 5.79
CA ILE A 267 -17.55 5.97 5.20
C ILE A 267 -16.48 5.66 6.25
N GLY A 268 -16.52 6.34 7.39
CA GLY A 268 -15.59 6.08 8.50
C GLY A 268 -15.70 4.66 9.06
N SER A 269 -16.92 4.09 9.10
CA SER A 269 -17.16 2.71 9.51
C SER A 269 -16.53 1.70 8.56
N LEU A 270 -16.61 1.94 7.24
CA LEU A 270 -15.95 1.07 6.25
C LEU A 270 -14.43 1.08 6.41
N ILE A 271 -13.82 2.26 6.61
CA ILE A 271 -12.38 2.40 6.86
C ILE A 271 -11.98 1.66 8.15
N THR A 272 -12.70 1.93 9.24
CA THR A 272 -12.43 1.30 10.54
C THR A 272 -12.54 -0.21 10.44
N THR A 273 -13.58 -0.72 9.81
CA THR A 273 -13.84 -2.15 9.65
C THR A 273 -12.73 -2.84 8.84
N GLN A 274 -12.23 -2.19 7.78
CA GLN A 274 -11.08 -2.69 7.02
C GLN A 274 -9.82 -2.79 7.90
N MET A 275 -9.56 -1.79 8.75
CA MET A 275 -8.42 -1.81 9.67
C MET A 275 -8.58 -2.85 10.78
N VAL A 276 -9.80 -3.05 11.29
CA VAL A 276 -10.12 -4.13 12.26
C VAL A 276 -9.86 -5.49 11.62
N GLY A 277 -10.31 -5.70 10.39
CA GLY A 277 -10.05 -6.93 9.63
C GLY A 277 -8.55 -7.23 9.49
N ALA A 278 -7.77 -6.23 9.10
CA ALA A 278 -6.32 -6.34 9.00
C ALA A 278 -5.67 -6.67 10.36
N MET A 279 -6.08 -5.97 11.43
CA MET A 279 -5.52 -6.17 12.77
C MET A 279 -5.82 -7.57 13.32
N LEU A 280 -7.08 -8.01 13.28
CA LEU A 280 -7.49 -9.29 13.85
C LEU A 280 -6.92 -10.47 13.06
N SER A 281 -6.90 -10.39 11.75
CA SER A 281 -6.36 -11.46 10.90
C SER A 281 -4.86 -11.68 11.10
N ASN A 282 -4.10 -10.66 11.52
CA ASN A 282 -2.67 -10.80 11.78
C ASN A 282 -2.34 -11.80 12.88
N PHE A 283 -3.25 -12.04 13.84
CA PHE A 283 -3.09 -13.13 14.83
C PHE A 283 -3.14 -14.51 14.14
N LEU A 284 -4.05 -14.69 13.17
CA LEU A 284 -4.15 -15.91 12.39
C LEU A 284 -2.93 -16.09 11.49
N TRP A 285 -2.57 -15.04 10.74
CA TRP A 285 -1.43 -15.07 9.83
C TRP A 285 -0.11 -15.32 10.55
N GLY A 286 0.10 -14.67 11.68
CA GLY A 286 1.29 -14.89 12.52
C GLY A 286 1.39 -16.35 13.01
N ARG A 287 0.27 -16.96 13.39
CA ARG A 287 0.23 -18.35 13.84
C ARG A 287 0.47 -19.36 12.70
N LEU A 288 -0.15 -19.14 11.54
CA LEU A 288 0.04 -20.00 10.36
C LEU A 288 1.45 -19.89 9.81
N SER A 289 1.92 -18.66 9.59
CA SER A 289 3.25 -18.40 9.06
C SER A 289 4.37 -18.87 10.01
N GLY A 290 4.18 -18.69 11.34
CA GLY A 290 5.14 -19.17 12.34
C GLY A 290 5.27 -20.70 12.39
N ARG A 291 4.29 -21.44 11.86
CA ARG A 291 4.31 -22.89 11.69
C ARG A 291 4.75 -23.34 10.30
N GLY A 292 5.12 -22.40 9.41
CA GLY A 292 5.53 -22.71 8.03
C GLY A 292 4.37 -22.87 7.04
N TYR A 293 3.09 -22.72 7.44
CA TYR A 293 1.92 -22.91 6.57
C TYR A 293 1.69 -21.72 5.63
N ASN A 294 2.74 -21.34 4.88
CA ASN A 294 2.67 -20.14 4.01
C ASN A 294 1.81 -20.36 2.76
N LYS A 295 1.79 -21.58 2.20
CA LYS A 295 0.89 -21.96 1.10
C LYS A 295 -0.58 -21.89 1.56
N LEU A 296 -0.90 -22.45 2.73
CA LEU A 296 -2.25 -22.36 3.30
C LEU A 296 -2.65 -20.91 3.52
N THR A 297 -1.75 -20.06 4.03
CA THR A 297 -1.98 -18.62 4.20
C THR A 297 -2.31 -17.94 2.86
N ALA A 298 -1.58 -18.26 1.78
CA ALA A 298 -1.88 -17.76 0.44
C ALA A 298 -3.27 -18.20 -0.04
N ASN A 299 -3.59 -19.50 0.08
CA ASN A 299 -4.88 -20.05 -0.34
C ASN A 299 -6.04 -19.39 0.41
N ILE A 300 -5.96 -19.26 1.73
CA ILE A 300 -7.00 -18.61 2.53
C ILE A 300 -7.14 -17.14 2.11
N SER A 301 -6.03 -16.40 1.96
CA SER A 301 -6.09 -14.98 1.60
C SER A 301 -6.73 -14.76 0.23
N ILE A 302 -6.40 -15.57 -0.77
CA ILE A 302 -7.00 -15.48 -2.11
C ILE A 302 -8.49 -15.87 -2.04
N SER A 303 -8.84 -16.90 -1.27
CA SER A 303 -10.25 -17.28 -1.06
C SER A 303 -11.07 -16.18 -0.39
N LEU A 304 -10.48 -15.46 0.57
CA LEU A 304 -11.11 -14.29 1.19
C LEU A 304 -11.37 -13.17 0.17
N TYR A 305 -10.44 -12.90 -0.76
CA TYR A 305 -10.71 -11.97 -1.86
C TYR A 305 -11.88 -12.43 -2.73
N ILE A 306 -11.94 -13.72 -3.07
CA ILE A 306 -13.05 -14.28 -3.86
C ILE A 306 -14.38 -14.08 -3.12
N VAL A 307 -14.45 -14.40 -1.82
CA VAL A 307 -15.65 -14.20 -1.01
C VAL A 307 -16.05 -12.73 -0.98
N ALA A 308 -15.10 -11.82 -0.75
CA ALA A 308 -15.40 -10.39 -0.71
C ALA A 308 -15.98 -9.87 -2.04
N ILE A 309 -15.37 -10.24 -3.17
CA ILE A 309 -15.85 -9.80 -4.48
C ILE A 309 -17.20 -10.49 -4.86
N ALA A 310 -17.37 -11.76 -4.51
CA ALA A 310 -18.65 -12.44 -4.68
C ALA A 310 -19.77 -11.79 -3.85
N THR A 311 -19.49 -11.39 -2.62
CA THR A 311 -20.44 -10.64 -1.78
C THR A 311 -20.80 -9.30 -2.40
N ALA A 312 -19.85 -8.60 -3.08
CA ALA A 312 -20.10 -7.32 -3.71
C ALA A 312 -21.17 -7.36 -4.81
N PHE A 313 -21.41 -8.51 -5.47
CA PHE A 313 -22.50 -8.66 -6.43
C PHE A 313 -23.88 -8.47 -5.82
N ILE A 314 -24.06 -8.93 -4.59
CA ILE A 314 -25.38 -9.00 -3.92
C ILE A 314 -25.52 -7.96 -2.80
N ALA A 315 -24.43 -7.28 -2.43
CA ALA A 315 -24.44 -6.31 -1.34
C ALA A 315 -25.38 -5.14 -1.64
N SER A 316 -26.22 -4.83 -0.65
CA SER A 316 -27.23 -3.78 -0.69
C SER A 316 -27.39 -3.02 0.64
N THR A 317 -26.67 -3.42 1.67
CA THR A 317 -26.72 -2.84 3.02
C THR A 317 -25.33 -2.43 3.49
N LEU A 318 -25.25 -1.45 4.43
CA LEU A 318 -23.99 -1.01 5.01
C LEU A 318 -23.22 -2.16 5.66
N GLN A 319 -23.93 -3.07 6.35
CA GLN A 319 -23.32 -4.21 7.03
C GLN A 319 -22.62 -5.16 6.06
N GLU A 320 -23.21 -5.40 4.87
CA GLU A 320 -22.60 -6.23 3.84
C GLU A 320 -21.33 -5.57 3.27
N TYR A 321 -21.34 -4.26 3.04
CA TYR A 321 -20.14 -3.55 2.65
C TYR A 321 -19.09 -3.53 3.76
N MET A 322 -19.46 -3.37 5.03
CA MET A 322 -18.55 -3.52 6.17
C MET A 322 -17.91 -4.91 6.19
N PHE A 323 -18.68 -5.97 5.94
CA PHE A 323 -18.16 -7.32 5.83
C PHE A 323 -17.15 -7.49 4.71
N ILE A 324 -17.43 -6.93 3.51
CA ILE A 324 -16.49 -6.90 2.38
C ILE A 324 -15.18 -6.24 2.77
N PHE A 325 -15.22 -5.04 3.33
CA PHE A 325 -14.03 -4.30 3.72
C PHE A 325 -13.26 -5.00 4.86
N PHE A 326 -13.96 -5.62 5.81
CA PHE A 326 -13.34 -6.44 6.86
C PHE A 326 -12.52 -7.59 6.28
N ILE A 327 -13.12 -8.36 5.39
CA ILE A 327 -12.45 -9.51 4.75
C ILE A 327 -11.26 -9.05 3.90
N ILE A 328 -11.42 -8.00 3.11
CA ILE A 328 -10.35 -7.46 2.25
C ILE A 328 -9.17 -6.99 3.12
N GLY A 329 -9.44 -6.28 4.23
CA GLY A 329 -8.40 -5.87 5.16
C GLY A 329 -7.55 -7.04 5.64
N GLY A 330 -8.20 -8.12 6.06
CA GLY A 330 -7.51 -9.34 6.48
C GLY A 330 -6.75 -10.04 5.37
N ALA A 331 -7.34 -10.14 4.19
CA ALA A 331 -6.75 -10.83 3.05
C ALA A 331 -5.46 -10.15 2.53
N ILE A 332 -5.41 -8.82 2.55
CA ILE A 332 -4.22 -8.04 2.11
C ILE A 332 -2.98 -8.45 2.91
N ASP A 333 -3.09 -8.52 4.23
CA ASP A 333 -1.95 -8.84 5.08
C ASP A 333 -1.52 -10.30 4.95
N GLY A 334 -2.48 -11.24 4.88
CA GLY A 334 -2.18 -12.65 4.67
C GLY A 334 -1.46 -12.90 3.33
N ASN A 335 -1.94 -12.28 2.26
CA ASN A 335 -1.31 -12.38 0.93
C ASN A 335 0.13 -11.83 0.94
N ARG A 336 0.36 -10.70 1.62
CA ARG A 336 1.69 -10.08 1.74
C ARG A 336 2.67 -10.94 2.53
N ILE A 337 2.22 -11.53 3.65
CA ILE A 337 3.04 -12.41 4.50
C ILE A 337 3.40 -13.69 3.74
N ALA A 338 2.40 -14.35 3.13
CA ALA A 338 2.61 -15.57 2.37
C ALA A 338 3.58 -15.35 1.21
N SER A 339 3.37 -14.31 0.42
CA SER A 339 4.23 -13.95 -0.72
C SER A 339 5.68 -13.72 -0.28
N GLY A 340 5.88 -12.97 0.81
CA GLY A 340 7.21 -12.67 1.33
C GLY A 340 7.95 -13.90 1.86
N ASN A 341 7.26 -14.82 2.53
CA ASN A 341 7.89 -16.00 3.09
C ASN A 341 8.16 -17.09 2.05
N LEU A 342 7.24 -17.32 1.12
CA LEU A 342 7.40 -18.32 0.07
C LEU A 342 8.58 -17.99 -0.84
N ILE A 343 8.83 -16.73 -1.20
CA ILE A 343 9.99 -16.38 -2.02
C ILE A 343 11.31 -16.61 -1.28
N LEU A 344 11.34 -16.36 0.03
CA LEU A 344 12.54 -16.60 0.84
C LEU A 344 12.85 -18.09 1.01
N ALA A 345 11.80 -18.92 1.06
CA ALA A 345 11.93 -20.37 1.11
C ALA A 345 12.34 -20.98 -0.25
N LEU A 346 11.78 -20.45 -1.35
CA LEU A 346 12.10 -20.90 -2.70
C LEU A 346 13.52 -20.53 -3.15
N ALA A 347 13.98 -19.33 -2.79
CA ALA A 347 15.21 -18.76 -3.32
C ALA A 347 16.49 -19.41 -2.74
N PRO A 348 17.39 -19.97 -3.57
CA PRO A 348 18.74 -20.37 -3.11
C PRO A 348 19.47 -19.19 -2.47
N GLN A 349 20.24 -19.43 -1.41
CA GLN A 349 20.87 -18.37 -0.62
C GLN A 349 21.66 -17.36 -1.45
N GLU A 350 22.43 -17.85 -2.43
CA GLU A 350 23.26 -17.04 -3.32
C GLU A 350 22.44 -16.17 -4.29
N LYS A 351 21.29 -16.68 -4.77
CA LYS A 351 20.42 -16.01 -5.75
C LYS A 351 19.24 -15.26 -5.10
N ARG A 352 19.10 -15.34 -3.77
CA ARG A 352 17.98 -14.74 -3.04
C ARG A 352 17.70 -13.27 -3.37
N PRO A 353 18.70 -12.37 -3.50
CA PRO A 353 18.45 -10.99 -3.88
C PRO A 353 17.76 -10.85 -5.26
N VAL A 354 18.14 -11.71 -6.23
CA VAL A 354 17.56 -11.70 -7.58
C VAL A 354 16.11 -12.18 -7.56
N TYR A 355 15.81 -13.26 -6.81
CA TYR A 355 14.43 -13.75 -6.65
C TYR A 355 13.52 -12.69 -6.02
N ILE A 356 13.97 -12.04 -4.96
CA ILE A 356 13.23 -10.96 -4.29
C ILE A 356 13.00 -9.79 -5.26
N ALA A 357 14.02 -9.39 -6.02
CA ALA A 357 13.90 -8.29 -6.97
C ALA A 357 12.91 -8.62 -8.09
N LEU A 358 12.95 -9.83 -8.66
CA LEU A 358 12.00 -10.32 -9.65
C LEU A 358 10.57 -10.30 -9.09
N GLN A 359 10.39 -10.80 -7.87
CA GLN A 359 9.10 -10.82 -7.23
C GLN A 359 8.54 -9.41 -7.05
N ILE A 360 9.30 -8.50 -6.47
CA ILE A 360 8.85 -7.12 -6.25
C ILE A 360 8.48 -6.47 -7.58
N ASN A 361 9.32 -6.58 -8.60
CA ASN A 361 9.08 -5.94 -9.88
C ASN A 361 7.84 -6.52 -10.59
N ILE A 362 7.70 -7.84 -10.68
CA ILE A 362 6.60 -8.49 -11.42
C ILE A 362 5.28 -8.32 -10.68
N ILE A 363 5.23 -8.62 -9.38
CA ILE A 363 3.98 -8.52 -8.61
C ILE A 363 3.49 -7.07 -8.53
N SER A 364 4.40 -6.11 -8.52
CA SER A 364 4.07 -4.70 -8.49
C SER A 364 3.28 -4.21 -9.71
N PHE A 365 3.35 -4.90 -10.86
CA PHE A 365 2.44 -4.60 -11.98
C PHE A 365 0.97 -4.77 -11.59
N GLY A 366 0.65 -5.64 -10.64
CA GLY A 366 -0.69 -5.78 -10.09
C GLY A 366 -1.25 -4.52 -9.44
N LEU A 367 -0.41 -3.59 -8.99
CA LEU A 367 -0.85 -2.30 -8.45
C LEU A 367 -1.52 -1.41 -9.50
N PHE A 368 -1.28 -1.67 -10.78
CA PHE A 368 -1.93 -0.96 -11.88
C PHE A 368 -3.26 -1.60 -12.31
N PHE A 369 -3.69 -2.70 -11.70
CA PHE A 369 -4.96 -3.37 -12.03
C PHE A 369 -6.19 -2.48 -11.78
N SER A 370 -6.11 -1.49 -10.91
CA SER A 370 -7.18 -0.49 -10.76
C SER A 370 -7.42 0.34 -12.04
N LEU A 371 -6.40 0.51 -12.91
CA LEU A 371 -6.59 1.08 -14.24
C LEU A 371 -7.50 0.21 -15.11
N LEU A 372 -7.26 -1.12 -15.10
CA LEU A 372 -8.11 -2.08 -15.80
C LEU A 372 -9.54 -2.01 -15.25
N GLY A 373 -9.71 -1.91 -13.92
CA GLY A 373 -11.02 -1.73 -13.29
C GLY A 373 -11.72 -0.47 -13.76
N GLY A 374 -11.01 0.66 -13.83
CA GLY A 374 -11.54 1.91 -14.37
C GLY A 374 -11.98 1.80 -15.82
N PHE A 375 -11.19 1.12 -16.65
CA PHE A 375 -11.53 0.84 -18.05
C PHE A 375 -12.80 -0.04 -18.15
N LEU A 376 -12.87 -1.14 -17.40
CA LEU A 376 -14.02 -2.02 -17.41
C LEU A 376 -15.30 -1.30 -16.97
N LEU A 377 -15.24 -0.48 -15.94
CA LEU A 377 -16.42 0.26 -15.49
C LEU A 377 -16.80 1.43 -16.41
N HIS A 378 -15.85 1.95 -17.19
CA HIS A 378 -16.14 3.02 -18.16
C HIS A 378 -16.94 2.51 -19.36
N PHE A 379 -16.61 1.30 -19.85
CA PHE A 379 -17.23 0.72 -21.05
C PHE A 379 -18.32 -0.31 -20.75
N PHE A 380 -18.34 -0.86 -19.53
CA PHE A 380 -19.27 -1.89 -19.10
C PHE A 380 -19.93 -1.50 -17.76
N ASN A 381 -20.25 -2.48 -16.93
CA ASN A 381 -20.94 -2.32 -15.66
C ASN A 381 -20.22 -3.06 -14.51
N TYR A 382 -20.74 -2.93 -13.29
CA TYR A 382 -20.19 -3.59 -12.10
C TYR A 382 -20.18 -5.12 -12.21
N ASN A 383 -21.16 -5.73 -12.87
CA ASN A 383 -21.20 -7.18 -13.04
C ASN A 383 -20.00 -7.69 -13.84
N VAL A 384 -19.66 -7.01 -14.95
CA VAL A 384 -18.47 -7.34 -15.77
C VAL A 384 -17.19 -7.12 -14.96
N LEU A 385 -17.10 -6.01 -14.22
CA LEU A 385 -15.98 -5.69 -13.36
C LEU A 385 -15.71 -6.81 -12.34
N TYR A 386 -16.75 -7.20 -11.59
CA TYR A 386 -16.64 -8.23 -10.56
C TYR A 386 -16.39 -9.62 -11.17
N THR A 387 -17.03 -9.95 -12.30
CA THR A 387 -16.80 -11.23 -12.98
C THR A 387 -15.35 -11.39 -13.42
N ILE A 388 -14.76 -10.38 -14.08
CA ILE A 388 -13.35 -10.44 -14.52
C ILE A 388 -12.43 -10.55 -13.31
N THR A 389 -12.70 -9.81 -12.23
CA THR A 389 -11.94 -9.89 -10.99
C THR A 389 -12.00 -11.31 -10.41
N LEU A 390 -13.18 -11.92 -10.32
CA LEU A 390 -13.35 -13.28 -9.83
C LEU A 390 -12.61 -14.31 -10.70
N VAL A 391 -12.73 -14.22 -12.02
CA VAL A 391 -12.03 -15.14 -12.94
C VAL A 391 -10.51 -15.08 -12.68
N MET A 392 -9.93 -13.89 -12.57
CA MET A 392 -8.50 -13.75 -12.29
C MET A 392 -8.13 -14.27 -10.89
N LEU A 393 -8.96 -14.07 -9.89
CA LEU A 393 -8.75 -14.59 -8.54
C LEU A 393 -8.88 -16.11 -8.49
N PHE A 394 -9.80 -16.73 -9.21
CA PHE A 394 -9.90 -18.19 -9.34
C PHE A 394 -8.68 -18.78 -10.05
N ILE A 395 -8.17 -18.13 -11.09
CA ILE A 395 -6.90 -18.52 -11.73
C ILE A 395 -5.75 -18.40 -10.73
N SER A 396 -5.70 -17.32 -9.94
CA SER A 396 -4.71 -17.16 -8.87
C SER A 396 -4.80 -18.30 -7.85
N LEU A 397 -6.01 -18.63 -7.39
CA LEU A 397 -6.25 -19.74 -6.45
C LEU A 397 -5.80 -21.09 -7.05
N TYR A 398 -6.09 -21.33 -8.32
CA TYR A 398 -5.62 -22.53 -9.01
C TYR A 398 -4.07 -22.63 -9.03
N PHE A 399 -3.37 -21.53 -9.34
CA PHE A 399 -1.92 -21.52 -9.28
C PHE A 399 -1.40 -21.64 -7.84
N SER A 400 -2.09 -21.08 -6.85
CA SER A 400 -1.68 -21.20 -5.44
C SER A 400 -1.74 -22.62 -4.92
N THR A 401 -2.65 -23.47 -5.44
CA THR A 401 -2.65 -24.90 -5.08
C THR A 401 -1.42 -25.65 -5.58
N LYS A 402 -0.74 -25.14 -6.61
CA LYS A 402 0.49 -25.69 -7.17
C LYS A 402 1.77 -25.21 -6.49
N LEU A 403 1.69 -24.21 -5.59
CA LEU A 403 2.84 -23.77 -4.80
C LEU A 403 3.39 -24.96 -3.98
N LYS A 404 4.70 -25.06 -3.88
CA LYS A 404 5.33 -26.03 -2.99
C LYS A 404 5.17 -25.59 -1.53
N GLU A 405 4.85 -26.54 -0.66
CA GLU A 405 5.07 -26.38 0.78
C GLU A 405 6.59 -26.55 1.00
N LEU A 406 7.26 -25.45 1.36
CA LEU A 406 8.71 -25.39 1.58
C LEU A 406 8.98 -25.15 3.06
#